data_799c5a29bf3fad2c184999896158fa9b
#
_entry.id   799c5a29bf3fad2c184999896158fa9b
#
_cell.length_a   1.000
_cell.length_b   1.000
_cell.length_c   1.000
_cell.angle_alpha   90.00
_cell.angle_beta   90.00
_cell.angle_gamma   90.00
#
_symmetry.space_group_name_H-M   'P 1'
#
loop_
_entity.id
_entity.type
_entity.pdbx_description
1 polymer ?
#
loop_
_entity_poly.entity_id
_entity_poly.type
_entity_poly.pdbx_seq_one_letter_code
_entity_poly.pdbx_strand_id
1 'polypeptide(L)'
;MDFDGAASKEGAGAEVLIKPPMGEPKLFSYKLQFKCPNNVAEYEALVLGLKVLKNLQVQRMNIQGVSEIIIKQVQGEYQTKIPRLRLYRDLVLELVKGFKDCKFSAIPRKENAKADSLAVLASLFQIPQNPKEKCQIEVRHRPSIPDNIDHWQVFENDEQINKFLQMSSEFEGLKIDQ
;
A
#
# COMPACT_ATOMS: atom_id res chain seq x y z
N MET A 1 8.49 -1.57 -9.76
CA MET A 1 7.50 -0.57 -9.33
C MET A 1 8.08 0.23 -8.19
N ASP A 2 8.06 1.52 -8.29
CA ASP A 2 8.44 2.41 -7.20
C ASP A 2 7.15 3.02 -6.62
N PHE A 3 7.11 3.22 -5.32
CA PHE A 3 5.98 3.85 -4.64
C PHE A 3 6.45 4.85 -3.60
N ASP A 4 5.66 5.87 -3.38
CA ASP A 4 5.84 6.85 -2.30
C ASP A 4 4.49 7.43 -1.87
N GLY A 5 4.39 7.83 -0.63
CA GLY A 5 3.22 8.48 -0.07
C GLY A 5 3.64 9.63 0.84
N ALA A 6 2.95 10.74 0.71
CA ALA A 6 3.21 11.92 1.52
C ALA A 6 1.92 12.47 2.12
N ALA A 7 2.00 12.94 3.36
CA ALA A 7 0.91 13.63 4.03
C ALA A 7 1.43 14.93 4.66
N SER A 8 0.66 16.00 4.47
CA SER A 8 0.92 17.33 5.02
C SER A 8 -0.36 17.90 5.64
N LYS A 9 -0.28 19.13 6.14
CA LYS A 9 -1.48 19.85 6.63
C LYS A 9 -2.43 20.22 5.50
N GLU A 10 -1.91 20.37 4.28
CA GLU A 10 -2.67 20.78 3.09
C GLU A 10 -3.31 19.58 2.37
N GLY A 11 -2.85 18.35 2.64
CA GLY A 11 -3.41 17.16 2.02
C GLY A 11 -2.47 15.97 2.06
N ALA A 12 -2.93 14.89 1.46
CA ALA A 12 -2.14 13.67 1.31
C ALA A 12 -2.20 13.16 -0.12
N GLY A 13 -1.12 12.56 -0.56
CA GLY A 13 -0.97 11.98 -1.89
C GLY A 13 -0.23 10.65 -1.84
N ALA A 14 -0.45 9.86 -2.88
CA ALA A 14 0.24 8.59 -3.10
C ALA A 14 0.67 8.49 -4.56
N GLU A 15 1.84 7.95 -4.81
CA GLU A 15 2.41 7.82 -6.14
C GLU A 15 2.94 6.44 -6.41
N VAL A 16 2.78 6.04 -7.66
CA VAL A 16 3.23 4.75 -8.17
C VAL A 16 3.86 4.94 -9.53
N LEU A 17 5.12 4.57 -9.66
CA LEU A 17 5.84 4.53 -10.92
C LEU A 17 6.08 3.09 -11.34
N ILE A 18 5.46 2.66 -12.42
CA ILE A 18 5.67 1.31 -12.99
C ILE A 18 6.65 1.43 -14.15
N LYS A 19 7.77 0.74 -14.02
CA LYS A 19 8.81 0.63 -15.05
C LYS A 19 8.74 -0.78 -15.66
N PRO A 20 8.08 -0.96 -16.81
CA PRO A 20 8.07 -2.24 -17.47
C PRO A 20 9.47 -2.56 -18.05
N PRO A 21 9.83 -3.84 -18.27
CA PRO A 21 11.11 -4.20 -18.88
C PRO A 21 11.22 -3.69 -20.33
N MET A 22 10.09 -3.49 -20.99
CA MET A 22 9.99 -2.88 -22.33
C MET A 22 8.83 -1.91 -22.36
N GLY A 23 9.02 -0.75 -23.02
CA GLY A 23 8.02 0.31 -23.12
C GLY A 23 8.25 1.47 -22.16
N GLU A 24 7.34 2.43 -22.20
CA GLU A 24 7.44 3.66 -21.42
C GLU A 24 7.01 3.44 -19.96
N PRO A 25 7.69 4.09 -19.00
CA PRO A 25 7.26 4.13 -17.61
C PRO A 25 5.84 4.70 -17.50
N LYS A 26 5.05 4.15 -16.58
CA LYS A 26 3.69 4.61 -16.30
C LYS A 26 3.63 5.17 -14.90
N LEU A 27 3.16 6.40 -14.79
CA LEU A 27 3.01 7.11 -13.54
C LEU A 27 1.53 7.22 -13.17
N PHE A 28 1.23 6.90 -11.92
CA PHE A 28 -0.09 7.01 -11.33
C PHE A 28 0.02 7.88 -10.08
N SER A 29 -0.76 8.94 -10.04
CA SER A 29 -0.84 9.86 -8.90
C SER A 29 -2.22 9.85 -8.30
N TYR A 30 -2.29 9.76 -6.97
CA TYR A 30 -3.54 9.69 -6.23
C TYR A 30 -3.60 10.82 -5.21
N LYS A 31 -4.68 11.58 -5.22
CA LYS A 31 -5.02 12.47 -4.12
C LYS A 31 -5.85 11.72 -3.10
N LEU A 32 -5.37 11.71 -1.86
CA LEU A 32 -6.06 11.08 -0.74
C LEU A 32 -6.92 12.14 -0.03
N GLN A 33 -8.23 12.11 -0.26
CA GLN A 33 -9.18 13.05 0.35
C GLN A 33 -9.72 12.54 1.71
N PHE A 34 -8.84 11.97 2.50
CA PHE A 34 -9.11 11.58 3.88
C PHE A 34 -7.91 11.90 4.74
N LYS A 35 -8.15 12.15 6.01
CA LYS A 35 -7.07 12.45 6.96
C LYS A 35 -6.25 11.20 7.23
N CYS A 36 -4.97 11.26 6.92
CA CYS A 36 -4.05 10.16 7.19
C CYS A 36 -2.66 10.70 7.57
N PRO A 37 -1.94 10.00 8.45
CA PRO A 37 -0.53 10.26 8.69
C PRO A 37 0.32 9.75 7.53
N ASN A 38 1.59 10.16 7.48
CA ASN A 38 2.51 9.83 6.39
C ASN A 38 2.64 8.31 6.13
N ASN A 39 2.78 7.52 7.19
CA ASN A 39 2.89 6.06 7.06
C ASN A 39 1.63 5.40 6.44
N VAL A 40 0.45 5.98 6.64
CA VAL A 40 -0.78 5.53 5.97
C VAL A 40 -0.76 5.92 4.49
N ALA A 41 -0.31 7.13 4.15
CA ALA A 41 -0.17 7.53 2.74
C ALA A 41 0.83 6.62 1.99
N GLU A 42 1.94 6.27 2.62
CA GLU A 42 2.92 5.33 2.08
C GLU A 42 2.33 3.92 1.87
N TYR A 43 1.55 3.41 2.82
CA TYR A 43 0.84 2.14 2.64
C TYR A 43 -0.24 2.21 1.54
N GLU A 44 -0.98 3.31 1.45
CA GLU A 44 -1.93 3.52 0.35
C GLU A 44 -1.23 3.47 -1.01
N ALA A 45 -0.09 4.13 -1.15
CA ALA A 45 0.71 4.08 -2.39
C ALA A 45 1.08 2.63 -2.76
N LEU A 46 1.55 1.84 -1.79
CA LEU A 46 1.90 0.44 -2.00
C LEU A 46 0.68 -0.40 -2.41
N VAL A 47 -0.45 -0.27 -1.70
CA VAL A 47 -1.69 -1.01 -1.99
C VAL A 47 -2.24 -0.65 -3.37
N LEU A 48 -2.28 0.65 -3.70
CA LEU A 48 -2.77 1.12 -5.00
C LEU A 48 -1.87 0.62 -6.13
N GLY A 49 -0.55 0.66 -5.95
CA GLY A 49 0.40 0.11 -6.91
C GLY A 49 0.23 -1.38 -7.14
N LEU A 50 0.05 -2.17 -6.09
CA LEU A 50 -0.23 -3.61 -6.21
C LEU A 50 -1.54 -3.89 -6.96
N LYS A 51 -2.60 -3.10 -6.71
CA LYS A 51 -3.86 -3.22 -7.45
C LYS A 51 -3.67 -2.90 -8.94
N VAL A 52 -2.91 -1.87 -9.28
CA VAL A 52 -2.58 -1.55 -10.67
C VAL A 52 -1.82 -2.69 -11.33
N LEU A 53 -0.78 -3.23 -10.69
CA LEU A 53 0.00 -4.36 -11.21
C LEU A 53 -0.87 -5.61 -11.42
N LYS A 54 -1.80 -5.87 -10.50
CA LYS A 54 -2.77 -6.97 -10.64
C LYS A 54 -3.69 -6.77 -11.84
N ASN A 55 -4.21 -5.56 -12.05
CA ASN A 55 -5.04 -5.23 -13.21
C ASN A 55 -4.26 -5.33 -14.53
N LEU A 56 -2.96 -5.05 -14.52
CA LEU A 56 -2.05 -5.22 -15.64
C LEU A 56 -1.59 -6.68 -15.83
N GLN A 57 -2.08 -7.61 -15.02
CA GLN A 57 -1.74 -9.04 -15.07
C GLN A 57 -0.24 -9.33 -14.95
N VAL A 58 0.50 -8.47 -14.24
CA VAL A 58 1.92 -8.67 -13.97
C VAL A 58 2.10 -9.90 -13.08
N GLN A 59 3.08 -10.75 -13.41
CA GLN A 59 3.34 -12.00 -12.69
C GLN A 59 4.54 -11.90 -11.74
N ARG A 60 5.56 -11.13 -12.12
CA ARG A 60 6.81 -10.97 -11.38
C ARG A 60 7.17 -9.50 -11.28
N MET A 61 7.61 -9.05 -10.11
CA MET A 61 7.91 -7.65 -9.89
C MET A 61 8.96 -7.41 -8.84
N ASN A 62 9.69 -6.31 -8.99
CA ASN A 62 10.47 -5.70 -7.93
C ASN A 62 9.74 -4.44 -7.44
N ILE A 63 9.52 -4.35 -6.15
CA ILE A 63 8.85 -3.23 -5.48
C ILE A 63 9.90 -2.46 -4.69
N GLN A 64 9.95 -1.17 -4.90
CA GLN A 64 10.91 -0.27 -4.26
C GLN A 64 10.15 0.88 -3.60
N GLY A 65 10.56 1.24 -2.38
CA GLY A 65 9.97 2.35 -1.63
C GLY A 65 11.02 3.04 -0.76
N VAL A 66 10.79 4.31 -0.44
CA VAL A 66 11.69 5.09 0.43
C VAL A 66 11.47 4.79 1.91
N SER A 67 10.31 4.24 2.27
CA SER A 67 9.99 3.89 3.65
C SER A 67 10.55 2.51 4.00
N GLU A 68 11.77 2.49 4.53
CA GLU A 68 12.40 1.26 5.03
C GLU A 68 11.52 0.55 6.07
N ILE A 69 10.82 1.31 6.90
CA ILE A 69 9.92 0.76 7.94
C ILE A 69 8.82 -0.06 7.29
N ILE A 70 8.14 0.44 6.27
CA ILE A 70 7.06 -0.28 5.58
C ILE A 70 7.60 -1.52 4.88
N ILE A 71 8.71 -1.39 4.16
CA ILE A 71 9.36 -2.53 3.50
C ILE A 71 9.66 -3.64 4.52
N LYS A 72 10.29 -3.31 5.65
CA LYS A 72 10.62 -4.28 6.69
C LYS A 72 9.39 -4.85 7.41
N GLN A 73 8.33 -4.07 7.57
CA GLN A 73 7.05 -4.56 8.11
C GLN A 73 6.40 -5.59 7.18
N VAL A 74 6.42 -5.34 5.87
CA VAL A 74 5.89 -6.28 4.87
C VAL A 74 6.74 -7.55 4.77
N GLN A 75 8.05 -7.43 4.89
CA GLN A 75 8.98 -8.57 4.92
C GLN A 75 8.91 -9.38 6.23
N GLY A 76 8.23 -8.87 7.25
CA GLY A 76 8.11 -9.52 8.56
C GLY A 76 9.32 -9.30 9.48
N GLU A 77 10.28 -8.44 9.08
CA GLU A 77 11.44 -8.10 9.89
C GLU A 77 11.08 -7.15 11.05
N TYR A 78 10.08 -6.28 10.84
CA TYR A 78 9.59 -5.35 11.84
C TYR A 78 8.13 -5.63 12.20
N GLN A 79 7.85 -5.55 13.50
CA GLN A 79 6.49 -5.66 14.00
C GLN A 79 5.69 -4.36 13.74
N THR A 80 4.44 -4.52 13.35
CA THR A 80 3.51 -3.41 13.17
C THR A 80 2.65 -3.28 14.43
N LYS A 81 3.01 -2.38 15.34
CA LYS A 81 2.32 -2.19 16.63
C LYS A 81 0.97 -1.46 16.48
N ILE A 82 0.84 -0.58 15.49
CA ILE A 82 -0.36 0.23 15.27
C ILE A 82 -1.42 -0.62 14.56
N PRO A 83 -2.63 -0.81 15.12
CA PRO A 83 -3.67 -1.67 14.56
C PRO A 83 -4.00 -1.36 13.11
N ARG A 84 -4.20 -0.08 12.79
CA ARG A 84 -4.51 0.37 11.44
C ARG A 84 -3.42 -0.02 10.42
N LEU A 85 -2.15 0.09 10.79
CA LEU A 85 -1.04 -0.30 9.90
C LEU A 85 -0.95 -1.82 9.74
N ARG A 86 -1.37 -2.62 10.73
CA ARG A 86 -1.48 -4.08 10.58
C ARG A 86 -2.46 -4.44 9.47
N LEU A 87 -3.62 -3.79 9.42
CA LEU A 87 -4.60 -4.04 8.36
C LEU A 87 -4.05 -3.72 6.97
N TYR A 88 -3.29 -2.63 6.84
CA TYR A 88 -2.61 -2.32 5.58
C TYR A 88 -1.57 -3.38 5.23
N ARG A 89 -0.72 -3.78 6.17
CA ARG A 89 0.26 -4.85 5.98
C ARG A 89 -0.42 -6.13 5.53
N ASP A 90 -1.48 -6.54 6.20
CA ASP A 90 -2.20 -7.77 5.92
C ASP A 90 -2.87 -7.72 4.54
N LEU A 91 -3.44 -6.56 4.16
CA LEU A 91 -3.94 -6.33 2.80
C LEU A 91 -2.83 -6.42 1.74
N VAL A 92 -1.65 -5.86 2.00
CA VAL A 92 -0.49 -5.98 1.12
C VAL A 92 -0.10 -7.45 0.95
N LEU A 93 0.03 -8.20 2.06
CA LEU A 93 0.36 -9.62 2.03
C LEU A 93 -0.67 -10.45 1.25
N GLU A 94 -1.95 -10.13 1.38
CA GLU A 94 -3.01 -10.78 0.62
C GLU A 94 -2.91 -10.49 -0.87
N LEU A 95 -2.65 -9.22 -1.24
CA LEU A 95 -2.47 -8.84 -2.63
C LEU A 95 -1.24 -9.54 -3.26
N VAL A 96 -0.16 -9.66 -2.50
CA VAL A 96 1.10 -10.28 -2.96
C VAL A 96 0.94 -11.76 -3.28
N LYS A 97 0.04 -12.50 -2.61
CA LYS A 97 -0.26 -13.91 -2.93
C LYS A 97 -0.72 -14.13 -4.38
N GLY A 98 -1.26 -13.10 -5.02
CA GLY A 98 -1.72 -13.16 -6.41
C GLY A 98 -0.59 -13.09 -7.46
N PHE A 99 0.66 -12.91 -7.05
CA PHE A 99 1.80 -12.80 -7.95
C PHE A 99 2.74 -14.02 -7.80
N LYS A 100 3.44 -14.37 -8.88
CA LYS A 100 4.37 -15.51 -8.86
C LYS A 100 5.68 -15.21 -8.14
N ASP A 101 6.15 -13.96 -8.24
CA ASP A 101 7.38 -13.50 -7.59
C ASP A 101 7.27 -12.01 -7.28
N CYS A 102 7.58 -11.65 -6.04
CA CYS A 102 7.52 -10.28 -5.56
C CYS A 102 8.69 -10.01 -4.63
N LYS A 103 9.57 -9.10 -5.01
CA LYS A 103 10.71 -8.70 -4.21
C LYS A 103 10.54 -7.28 -3.71
N PHE A 104 10.76 -7.07 -2.42
CA PHE A 104 10.71 -5.76 -1.78
C PHE A 104 12.10 -5.26 -1.46
N SER A 105 12.38 -4.00 -1.73
CA SER A 105 13.62 -3.33 -1.37
C SER A 105 13.39 -1.87 -0.98
N ALA A 106 14.10 -1.42 0.04
CA ALA A 106 14.15 0.00 0.37
C ALA A 106 15.19 0.69 -0.53
N ILE A 107 14.87 1.89 -0.98
CA ILE A 107 15.80 2.73 -1.74
C ILE A 107 16.04 4.05 -1.02
N PRO A 108 17.25 4.62 -1.11
CA PRO A 108 17.52 5.95 -0.57
C PRO A 108 16.60 7.00 -1.20
N ARG A 109 16.09 7.94 -0.40
CA ARG A 109 15.18 9.01 -0.86
C ARG A 109 15.72 9.77 -2.06
N LYS A 110 17.04 9.96 -2.17
CA LYS A 110 17.69 10.60 -3.31
C LYS A 110 17.47 9.89 -4.65
N GLU A 111 17.29 8.57 -4.62
CA GLU A 111 17.06 7.75 -5.81
C GLU A 111 15.58 7.74 -6.24
N ASN A 112 14.68 8.11 -5.33
CA ASN A 112 13.23 8.21 -5.57
C ASN A 112 12.76 9.65 -5.88
N ALA A 113 13.67 10.54 -6.26
CA ALA A 113 13.39 11.98 -6.43
C ALA A 113 12.23 12.29 -7.40
N LYS A 114 11.95 11.42 -8.38
CA LYS A 114 10.82 11.60 -9.31
C LYS A 114 9.48 11.29 -8.64
N ALA A 115 9.39 10.23 -7.85
CA ALA A 115 8.18 9.90 -7.12
C ALA A 115 7.88 10.97 -6.05
N ASP A 116 8.92 11.42 -5.31
CA ASP A 116 8.77 12.44 -4.26
C ASP A 116 8.21 13.78 -4.80
N SER A 117 8.69 14.21 -5.97
CA SER A 117 8.19 15.44 -6.63
C SER A 117 6.72 15.36 -6.99
N LEU A 118 6.26 14.20 -7.34
CA LEU A 118 4.92 13.96 -7.82
C LEU A 118 3.94 13.70 -6.66
N ALA A 119 4.37 13.07 -5.55
CA ALA A 119 3.58 12.97 -4.33
C ALA A 119 3.24 14.36 -3.77
N VAL A 120 4.20 15.29 -3.82
CA VAL A 120 3.94 16.70 -3.50
C VAL A 120 2.98 17.33 -4.52
N LEU A 121 3.11 17.04 -5.82
CA LEU A 121 2.22 17.56 -6.85
C LEU A 121 0.80 17.01 -6.71
N ALA A 122 0.64 15.73 -6.43
CA ALA A 122 -0.67 15.12 -6.18
C ALA A 122 -1.34 15.74 -4.94
N SER A 123 -0.58 16.06 -3.88
CA SER A 123 -1.09 16.74 -2.68
C SER A 123 -1.56 18.15 -2.98
N LEU A 124 -0.86 18.88 -3.85
CA LEU A 124 -1.09 20.29 -4.16
C LEU A 124 -1.97 20.55 -5.40
N PHE A 125 -2.36 19.53 -6.16
CA PHE A 125 -3.06 19.67 -7.45
C PHE A 125 -2.33 20.56 -8.48
N GLN A 126 -1.04 20.65 -8.43
CA GLN A 126 -0.30 21.32 -9.50
C GLN A 126 -0.10 20.33 -10.64
N ILE A 127 -0.83 20.52 -11.73
CA ILE A 127 -0.69 19.75 -12.98
C ILE A 127 0.73 20.02 -13.52
N PRO A 128 1.52 18.98 -13.86
CA PRO A 128 2.81 19.18 -14.47
C PRO A 128 2.69 20.02 -15.73
N GLN A 129 3.48 21.07 -15.85
CA GLN A 129 3.47 21.96 -17.02
C GLN A 129 4.06 21.32 -18.27
N ASN A 130 4.49 20.06 -18.21
CA ASN A 130 5.08 19.35 -19.33
C ASN A 130 4.04 18.43 -20.01
N PRO A 131 3.51 18.81 -21.20
CA PRO A 131 2.42 18.07 -21.87
C PRO A 131 2.85 16.72 -22.46
N LYS A 132 4.11 16.31 -22.32
CA LYS A 132 4.62 15.04 -22.87
C LYS A 132 4.53 13.88 -21.91
N GLU A 133 4.35 14.09 -20.60
CA GLU A 133 4.16 13.04 -19.62
C GLU A 133 2.65 12.84 -19.36
N LYS A 134 2.11 11.72 -19.78
CA LYS A 134 0.73 11.33 -19.44
C LYS A 134 0.69 10.99 -17.97
N CYS A 135 0.23 11.92 -17.15
CA CYS A 135 -0.05 11.72 -15.73
C CYS A 135 -1.54 11.41 -15.56
N GLN A 136 -1.84 10.28 -14.94
CA GLN A 136 -3.20 9.95 -14.53
C GLN A 136 -3.35 10.31 -13.05
N ILE A 137 -4.20 11.30 -12.75
CA ILE A 137 -4.52 11.68 -11.37
C ILE A 137 -5.87 11.09 -11.01
N GLU A 138 -5.93 10.33 -9.94
CA GLU A 138 -7.16 9.77 -9.39
C GLU A 138 -7.40 10.32 -7.98
N VAL A 139 -8.64 10.68 -7.67
CA VAL A 139 -9.03 11.14 -6.34
C VAL A 139 -9.60 9.96 -5.54
N ARG A 140 -9.00 9.68 -4.39
CA ARG A 140 -9.44 8.63 -3.46
C ARG A 140 -10.15 9.27 -2.28
N HIS A 141 -11.47 9.04 -2.15
CA HIS A 141 -12.30 9.59 -1.07
C HIS A 141 -12.29 8.73 0.19
N ARG A 142 -11.88 7.46 0.08
CA ARG A 142 -11.86 6.50 1.18
C ARG A 142 -10.54 5.72 1.19
N PRO A 143 -10.06 5.35 2.37
CA PRO A 143 -8.88 4.50 2.50
C PRO A 143 -9.10 3.11 1.88
N SER A 144 -8.03 2.44 1.53
CA SER A 144 -8.05 1.08 0.98
C SER A 144 -8.47 0.01 1.99
N ILE A 145 -8.45 0.35 3.28
CA ILE A 145 -8.96 -0.47 4.39
C ILE A 145 -10.26 0.12 4.92
N PRO A 146 -11.15 -0.67 5.56
CA PRO A 146 -12.39 -0.15 6.16
C PRO A 146 -12.14 0.90 7.24
N ASP A 147 -13.02 1.91 7.33
CA ASP A 147 -12.93 2.97 8.34
C ASP A 147 -13.33 2.50 9.75
N ASN A 148 -14.19 1.47 9.86
CA ASN A 148 -14.75 0.95 11.09
C ASN A 148 -13.85 -0.10 11.76
N ILE A 149 -12.62 0.28 12.08
CA ILE A 149 -11.63 -0.62 12.70
C ILE A 149 -11.98 -0.93 14.16
N ASP A 150 -12.88 -0.18 14.78
CA ASP A 150 -13.22 -0.30 16.21
C ASP A 150 -13.76 -1.68 16.62
N HIS A 151 -14.15 -2.50 15.65
CA HIS A 151 -14.64 -3.88 15.88
C HIS A 151 -13.64 -4.98 15.54
N TRP A 152 -12.44 -4.63 15.06
CA TRP A 152 -11.41 -5.63 14.75
C TRP A 152 -10.66 -5.98 16.03
N GLN A 153 -10.64 -7.27 16.37
CA GLN A 153 -9.82 -7.74 17.48
C GLN A 153 -8.34 -7.53 17.15
N VAL A 154 -7.68 -6.75 17.99
CA VAL A 154 -6.23 -6.54 17.89
C VAL A 154 -5.57 -7.60 18.75
N PHE A 155 -4.87 -8.52 18.11
CA PHE A 155 -4.06 -9.50 18.81
C PHE A 155 -2.70 -8.90 19.14
N GLU A 156 -2.32 -8.94 20.42
CA GLU A 156 -1.05 -8.38 20.90
C GLU A 156 0.14 -9.33 20.67
N ASN A 157 -0.16 -10.63 20.51
CA ASN A 157 0.85 -11.67 20.30
C ASN A 157 0.30 -12.85 19.48
N ASP A 158 1.20 -13.73 19.04
CA ASP A 158 0.87 -14.89 18.22
C ASP A 158 0.00 -15.93 18.96
N GLU A 159 0.08 -15.97 20.29
CA GLU A 159 -0.72 -16.88 21.11
C GLU A 159 -2.21 -16.51 21.08
N GLN A 160 -2.53 -15.22 21.11
CA GLN A 160 -3.90 -14.74 20.96
C GLN A 160 -4.45 -15.01 19.54
N ILE A 161 -3.61 -14.88 18.52
CA ILE A 161 -3.97 -15.20 17.13
C ILE A 161 -4.30 -16.69 17.01
N ASN A 162 -3.44 -17.57 17.52
CA ASN A 162 -3.63 -19.01 17.47
C ASN A 162 -4.91 -19.45 18.21
N LYS A 163 -5.17 -18.86 19.38
CA LYS A 163 -6.39 -19.13 20.16
C LYS A 163 -7.66 -18.69 19.40
N PHE A 164 -7.63 -17.52 18.75
CA PHE A 164 -8.73 -17.03 17.92
C PHE A 164 -8.98 -17.94 16.72
N LEU A 165 -7.92 -18.37 16.02
CA LEU A 165 -8.05 -19.29 14.87
C LEU A 165 -8.59 -20.66 15.28
N GLN A 166 -8.19 -21.19 16.44
CA GLN A 166 -8.76 -22.42 16.98
C GLN A 166 -10.25 -22.28 17.28
N MET A 167 -10.66 -21.20 17.95
CA MET A 167 -12.07 -20.94 18.23
C MET A 167 -12.89 -20.77 16.95
N SER A 168 -12.35 -20.10 15.93
CA SER A 168 -13.03 -19.88 14.64
C SER A 168 -13.22 -21.20 13.88
N SER A 169 -12.26 -22.12 13.93
CA SER A 169 -12.39 -23.46 13.30
C SER A 169 -13.43 -24.35 14.00
N GLU A 170 -13.62 -24.20 15.32
CA GLU A 170 -14.68 -24.90 16.05
C GLU A 170 -16.07 -24.38 15.68
N PHE A 171 -16.21 -23.08 15.36
CA PHE A 171 -17.48 -22.49 14.91
C PHE A 171 -17.86 -22.89 13.48
N GLU A 172 -16.90 -23.08 12.58
CA GLU A 172 -17.17 -23.57 11.23
C GLU A 172 -17.58 -25.03 11.22
N GLY A 173 -17.06 -25.85 12.15
CA GLY A 173 -17.46 -27.24 12.32
C GLY A 173 -18.91 -27.45 12.84
N LEU A 174 -19.53 -26.44 13.42
CA LEU A 174 -20.90 -26.48 13.96
C LEU A 174 -21.98 -26.09 12.95
N LYS A 175 -21.64 -25.69 11.74
CA LYS A 175 -22.62 -25.27 10.70
C LYS A 175 -22.88 -26.28 9.59
N ILE A 176 -22.35 -27.50 9.69
CA ILE A 176 -22.51 -28.51 8.62
C ILE A 176 -23.56 -29.57 8.95
N ASP A 177 -24.24 -29.50 10.10
CA ASP A 177 -25.36 -30.44 10.43
C ASP A 177 -26.68 -29.66 10.55
N GLN A 178 -27.22 -29.21 9.42
CA GLN A 178 -28.66 -28.97 9.21
C GLN A 178 -29.05 -29.17 7.75
#